data_8cffaa1a2b982db7219cbe5a4e528ac6
#
_entry.id   8cffaa1a2b982db7219cbe5a4e528ac6
#
_cell.length_a   1.000
_cell.length_b   1.000
_cell.length_c   1.000
_cell.angle_alpha   90.00
_cell.angle_beta   90.00
_cell.angle_gamma   90.00
#
_symmetry.space_group_name_H-M   'P 1'
#
loop_
_entity.id
_entity.type
_entity.pdbx_description
1 polymer ?
#
loop_
_entity_poly.entity_id
_entity_poly.type
_entity_poly.pdbx_seq_one_letter_code
_entity_poly.pdbx_strand_id
1 'polypeptide(L)'
;MRGPVLPIAAVLLVEVFSPTALRGSPAPTPPVSSLVAEGATEDATSSNNQVKLVRDPSGTLVAAYVANIAGVPQIVLVQSRDGGRAWTAMAQASSGAIPSRLPALAHDSAGRLHVVWTRYDDGVGKIYHRVWQDRWLSPAERISPSPGYAGFPGLALDTADRPHVVWYGIRPGSLPASSKHGSIYEIFYTGFDGRTWSPPQLISTGLPDAINPALAADRTGGLDAVWFQSDGRAYQIRYAERRAAWSEPETVLATRMDAFNPDLAVGAGGQVVLAWEHHDGQASVVQVSQRTAGRWSDPVDLSERAPPARHPSLAVAPSGVVHVVWDTDDGQVFARRFTARWEPALPLTSDGGNTYPSVAAAGEGADVIWTHTAQSRSSVRYLRLGSGAPRTVVPLVPRDTAWAVLVVLLALLTLVRLRSRRSRPKAA
;
A
#
# COMPACT_ATOMS: atom_id res chain seq x y z
N MET A 1 72.40 56.18 10.93
CA MET A 1 71.07 56.87 11.12
C MET A 1 69.98 55.93 10.55
N ARG A 2 69.15 55.48 11.41
CA ARG A 2 68.15 54.52 11.05
C ARG A 2 66.85 55.23 10.72
N GLY A 3 66.29 55.10 9.54
CA GLY A 3 64.97 55.63 9.15
C GLY A 3 63.82 54.65 9.56
N PRO A 4 62.65 55.18 9.85
CA PRO A 4 61.58 54.39 10.40
C PRO A 4 60.83 53.61 9.33
N VAL A 5 60.52 52.29 9.70
CA VAL A 5 59.67 51.44 8.91
C VAL A 5 58.23 51.68 9.34
N LEU A 6 57.34 52.07 8.42
CA LEU A 6 55.89 52.16 8.59
C LEU A 6 55.27 50.77 8.48
N PRO A 7 54.35 50.39 9.37
CA PRO A 7 53.61 49.12 9.23
C PRO A 7 52.44 49.28 8.25
N ILE A 8 52.31 48.31 7.32
CA ILE A 8 51.17 48.17 6.43
C ILE A 8 50.04 47.52 7.24
N ALA A 9 48.99 48.27 7.49
CA ALA A 9 47.76 47.77 8.05
C ALA A 9 47.02 46.92 7.04
N ALA A 10 46.92 45.60 7.30
CA ALA A 10 46.06 44.72 6.55
C ALA A 10 44.62 44.89 7.03
N VAL A 11 43.75 45.46 6.22
CA VAL A 11 42.32 45.51 6.44
C VAL A 11 41.75 44.14 6.11
N LEU A 12 41.39 43.36 7.14
CA LEU A 12 40.59 42.16 7.01
C LEU A 12 39.12 42.58 6.77
N LEU A 13 38.64 42.45 5.55
CA LEU A 13 37.23 42.45 5.25
C LEU A 13 36.64 41.14 5.72
N VAL A 14 35.97 41.16 6.87
CA VAL A 14 35.11 40.05 7.28
C VAL A 14 33.78 40.18 6.54
N GLU A 15 33.64 39.44 5.44
CA GLU A 15 32.32 39.25 4.85
C GLU A 15 31.46 38.39 5.82
N VAL A 16 30.48 39.06 6.42
CA VAL A 16 29.41 38.38 7.18
C VAL A 16 28.53 37.68 6.13
N PHE A 17 28.80 36.42 5.90
CA PHE A 17 27.85 35.54 5.20
C PHE A 17 26.62 35.39 6.11
N SER A 18 25.56 36.13 5.85
CA SER A 18 24.24 35.81 6.33
C SER A 18 23.86 34.43 5.77
N PRO A 19 23.49 33.44 6.59
CA PRO A 19 22.99 32.20 6.07
C PRO A 19 21.66 32.50 5.38
N THR A 20 21.67 32.60 4.05
CA THR A 20 20.45 32.52 3.26
C THR A 20 19.89 31.15 3.54
N ALA A 21 18.83 31.06 4.32
CA ALA A 21 18.08 29.85 4.54
C ALA A 21 17.77 29.26 3.15
N LEU A 22 18.35 28.11 2.86
CA LEU A 22 17.97 27.28 1.72
C LEU A 22 16.45 27.06 1.88
N ARG A 23 15.65 27.82 1.14
CA ARG A 23 14.23 27.53 1.01
C ARG A 23 14.17 26.11 0.48
N GLY A 24 13.68 25.19 1.32
CA GLY A 24 13.43 23.81 0.91
C GLY A 24 12.67 23.84 -0.43
N SER A 25 13.02 22.96 -1.33
CA SER A 25 12.24 22.78 -2.55
C SER A 25 10.77 22.65 -2.17
N PRO A 26 9.85 23.35 -2.85
CA PRO A 26 8.42 23.19 -2.56
C PRO A 26 8.06 21.72 -2.63
N ALA A 27 7.25 21.24 -1.67
CA ALA A 27 6.75 19.89 -1.67
C ALA A 27 6.11 19.57 -3.04
N PRO A 28 6.29 18.38 -3.59
CA PRO A 28 5.70 18.02 -4.87
C PRO A 28 4.18 18.19 -4.78
N THR A 29 3.61 18.87 -5.78
CA THR A 29 2.14 19.01 -5.88
C THR A 29 1.54 17.63 -6.09
N PRO A 30 0.55 17.21 -5.27
CA PRO A 30 -0.13 15.93 -5.45
C PRO A 30 -0.73 15.82 -6.86
N PRO A 31 -0.71 14.63 -7.46
CA PRO A 31 -1.36 14.40 -8.74
C PRO A 31 -2.89 14.50 -8.61
N VAL A 32 -3.57 14.80 -9.71
CA VAL A 32 -5.03 14.97 -9.72
C VAL A 32 -5.70 13.59 -9.75
N SER A 33 -6.54 13.31 -8.76
CA SER A 33 -7.37 12.09 -8.70
C SER A 33 -8.66 12.25 -9.51
N SER A 34 -9.22 11.13 -9.99
CA SER A 34 -10.56 11.07 -10.59
C SER A 34 -11.58 10.50 -9.61
N LEU A 35 -12.86 10.89 -9.80
CA LEU A 35 -13.98 10.33 -9.05
C LEU A 35 -14.34 8.96 -9.63
N VAL A 36 -14.38 7.95 -8.78
CA VAL A 36 -14.84 6.59 -9.11
C VAL A 36 -16.34 6.45 -8.85
N ALA A 37 -16.79 6.84 -7.66
CA ALA A 37 -18.18 6.73 -7.24
C ALA A 37 -18.50 7.72 -6.11
N GLU A 38 -19.76 8.14 -6.05
CA GLU A 38 -20.37 8.83 -4.91
C GLU A 38 -21.30 7.90 -4.11
N GLY A 39 -21.76 8.32 -2.94
CA GLY A 39 -22.65 7.53 -2.10
C GLY A 39 -22.01 6.30 -1.47
N ALA A 40 -20.70 6.30 -1.38
CA ALA A 40 -19.90 5.30 -0.69
C ALA A 40 -20.11 5.37 0.83
N THR A 41 -19.80 4.30 1.55
CA THR A 41 -19.69 4.34 3.02
C THR A 41 -18.33 4.95 3.42
N GLU A 42 -18.18 5.38 4.67
CA GLU A 42 -16.93 5.95 5.19
C GLU A 42 -15.76 4.93 5.19
N ASP A 43 -16.11 3.64 5.17
CA ASP A 43 -15.19 2.51 5.11
C ASP A 43 -15.25 1.77 3.76
N ALA A 44 -15.63 2.45 2.69
CA ALA A 44 -16.00 1.84 1.41
C ALA A 44 -14.89 0.96 0.80
N THR A 45 -13.63 1.32 0.98
CA THR A 45 -12.46 0.59 0.50
C THR A 45 -11.69 -0.15 1.61
N SER A 46 -12.24 -0.24 2.83
CA SER A 46 -11.64 -1.04 3.89
C SER A 46 -11.79 -2.55 3.61
N SER A 47 -10.95 -3.43 4.12
CA SER A 47 -9.70 -3.26 4.81
C SER A 47 -8.52 -3.30 3.82
N ASN A 48 -7.35 -2.84 4.25
CA ASN A 48 -6.15 -2.74 3.41
C ASN A 48 -5.66 -4.09 2.83
N ASN A 49 -5.81 -5.17 3.57
CA ASN A 49 -5.40 -6.53 3.21
C ASN A 49 -6.34 -7.23 2.21
N GLN A 50 -7.25 -6.50 1.60
CA GLN A 50 -8.21 -7.00 0.61
C GLN A 50 -8.08 -6.23 -0.69
N VAL A 51 -7.85 -6.92 -1.78
CA VAL A 51 -7.73 -6.31 -3.11
C VAL A 51 -9.08 -5.74 -3.54
N LYS A 52 -9.17 -4.41 -3.68
CA LYS A 52 -10.38 -3.69 -4.10
C LYS A 52 -10.36 -3.25 -5.55
N LEU A 53 -9.19 -3.29 -6.17
CA LEU A 53 -8.96 -2.83 -7.52
C LEU A 53 -8.18 -3.88 -8.29
N VAL A 54 -8.67 -4.28 -9.44
CA VAL A 54 -8.00 -5.21 -10.34
C VAL A 54 -8.04 -4.70 -11.77
N ARG A 55 -7.08 -5.16 -12.57
CA ARG A 55 -7.06 -4.93 -14.01
C ARG A 55 -7.21 -6.26 -14.72
N ASP A 56 -8.21 -6.37 -15.60
CA ASP A 56 -8.41 -7.57 -16.40
C ASP A 56 -7.35 -7.69 -17.52
N PRO A 57 -7.26 -8.84 -18.20
CA PRO A 57 -6.32 -9.03 -19.31
C PRO A 57 -6.52 -8.05 -20.49
N SER A 58 -7.71 -7.48 -20.66
CA SER A 58 -8.01 -6.45 -21.69
C SER A 58 -7.51 -5.06 -21.29
N GLY A 59 -7.10 -4.86 -20.02
CA GLY A 59 -6.70 -3.58 -19.47
C GLY A 59 -7.84 -2.80 -18.81
N THR A 60 -9.06 -3.36 -18.76
CA THR A 60 -10.19 -2.77 -18.02
C THR A 60 -9.91 -2.78 -16.53
N LEU A 61 -10.10 -1.65 -15.86
CA LEU A 61 -10.08 -1.57 -14.41
C LEU A 61 -11.45 -1.96 -13.85
N VAL A 62 -11.46 -2.76 -12.81
CA VAL A 62 -12.65 -3.07 -12.02
C VAL A 62 -12.36 -2.76 -10.56
N ALA A 63 -13.24 -1.97 -9.93
CA ALA A 63 -13.17 -1.65 -8.51
C ALA A 63 -14.42 -2.15 -7.78
N ALA A 64 -14.22 -2.64 -6.55
CA ALA A 64 -15.28 -2.95 -5.60
C ALA A 64 -15.25 -1.99 -4.43
N TYR A 65 -16.41 -1.55 -4.01
CA TYR A 65 -16.56 -0.69 -2.84
C TYR A 65 -17.89 -0.95 -2.14
N VAL A 66 -18.03 -0.45 -0.92
CA VAL A 66 -19.29 -0.52 -0.17
C VAL A 66 -20.07 0.78 -0.37
N ALA A 67 -21.31 0.64 -0.83
CA ALA A 67 -22.26 1.75 -0.97
C ALA A 67 -23.50 1.53 -0.11
N ASN A 68 -24.12 2.62 0.35
CA ASN A 68 -25.44 2.56 0.99
C ASN A 68 -26.53 2.51 -0.09
N ILE A 69 -27.15 1.33 -0.24
CA ILE A 69 -28.28 1.12 -1.15
C ILE A 69 -29.55 1.01 -0.31
N ALA A 70 -30.44 1.99 -0.42
CA ALA A 70 -31.65 2.09 0.40
C ALA A 70 -31.39 1.96 1.92
N GLY A 71 -30.27 2.55 2.40
CA GLY A 71 -29.87 2.52 3.81
C GLY A 71 -29.13 1.25 4.25
N VAL A 72 -28.89 0.30 3.36
CA VAL A 72 -28.18 -0.94 3.65
C VAL A 72 -26.83 -0.97 2.93
N PRO A 73 -25.69 -1.22 3.62
CA PRO A 73 -24.38 -1.40 2.98
C PRO A 73 -24.38 -2.58 2.03
N GLN A 74 -23.99 -2.36 0.78
CA GLN A 74 -23.92 -3.38 -0.26
C GLN A 74 -22.63 -3.28 -1.07
N ILE A 75 -22.20 -4.40 -1.66
CA ILE A 75 -21.02 -4.46 -2.52
C ILE A 75 -21.41 -4.05 -3.95
N VAL A 76 -20.79 -3.00 -4.43
CA VAL A 76 -20.95 -2.46 -5.78
C VAL A 76 -19.66 -2.60 -6.57
N LEU A 77 -19.79 -2.96 -7.84
CA LEU A 77 -18.71 -3.04 -8.80
C LEU A 77 -18.84 -1.92 -9.83
N VAL A 78 -17.74 -1.27 -10.14
CA VAL A 78 -17.61 -0.27 -11.19
C VAL A 78 -16.44 -0.60 -12.08
N GLN A 79 -16.47 -0.15 -13.33
CA GLN A 79 -15.41 -0.39 -14.30
C GLN A 79 -14.96 0.89 -15.01
N SER A 80 -13.70 0.90 -15.44
CA SER A 80 -13.15 1.91 -16.33
C SER A 80 -12.41 1.25 -17.50
N ARG A 81 -12.73 1.66 -18.73
CA ARG A 81 -12.12 1.18 -19.97
C ARG A 81 -11.15 2.17 -20.57
N ASP A 82 -10.96 3.32 -19.95
CA ASP A 82 -10.14 4.43 -20.45
C ASP A 82 -8.97 4.78 -19.51
N GLY A 83 -8.57 3.81 -18.67
CA GLY A 83 -7.45 3.95 -17.75
C GLY A 83 -7.77 4.77 -16.50
N GLY A 84 -9.02 4.76 -16.05
CA GLY A 84 -9.46 5.41 -14.81
C GLY A 84 -9.93 6.86 -14.98
N ARG A 85 -10.09 7.34 -16.22
CA ARG A 85 -10.60 8.70 -16.49
C ARG A 85 -12.09 8.81 -16.27
N ALA A 86 -12.85 7.78 -16.70
CA ALA A 86 -14.27 7.67 -16.46
C ALA A 86 -14.62 6.28 -15.92
N TRP A 87 -15.61 6.25 -15.03
CA TRP A 87 -16.06 5.03 -14.38
C TRP A 87 -17.56 4.85 -14.62
N THR A 88 -17.98 3.62 -14.86
CA THR A 88 -19.36 3.24 -15.08
C THR A 88 -19.79 2.13 -14.14
N ALA A 89 -21.06 2.14 -13.74
CA ALA A 89 -21.62 1.03 -12.97
C ALA A 89 -21.50 -0.27 -13.77
N MET A 90 -21.08 -1.34 -13.09
CA MET A 90 -20.91 -2.67 -13.68
C MET A 90 -21.96 -3.63 -13.15
N ALA A 91 -21.94 -3.86 -11.82
CA ALA A 91 -22.85 -4.82 -11.17
C ALA A 91 -22.96 -4.54 -9.68
N GLN A 92 -23.95 -5.14 -9.06
CA GLN A 92 -24.09 -5.23 -7.61
C GLN A 92 -23.86 -6.69 -7.19
N ALA A 93 -22.83 -6.94 -6.38
CA ALA A 93 -22.46 -8.29 -5.96
C ALA A 93 -23.39 -8.81 -4.85
N SER A 94 -23.81 -7.93 -3.94
CA SER A 94 -24.75 -8.23 -2.88
C SER A 94 -25.99 -7.34 -2.97
N SER A 95 -27.13 -7.80 -2.45
CA SER A 95 -28.39 -7.05 -2.52
C SER A 95 -29.35 -7.44 -1.38
N GLY A 96 -30.40 -6.67 -1.21
CA GLY A 96 -31.47 -6.91 -0.23
C GLY A 96 -31.23 -6.22 1.11
N ALA A 97 -31.90 -6.69 2.15
CA ALA A 97 -31.91 -6.07 3.48
C ALA A 97 -30.73 -6.48 4.39
N ILE A 98 -29.86 -7.37 3.91
CA ILE A 98 -28.74 -7.89 4.71
C ILE A 98 -27.46 -7.13 4.38
N PRO A 99 -26.80 -6.48 5.35
CA PRO A 99 -25.56 -5.75 5.13
C PRO A 99 -24.43 -6.63 4.60
N SER A 100 -23.67 -6.10 3.67
CA SER A 100 -22.50 -6.74 3.07
C SER A 100 -21.35 -5.74 3.03
N ARG A 101 -20.15 -6.18 3.43
CA ARG A 101 -18.94 -5.34 3.55
C ARG A 101 -17.69 -6.11 3.16
N LEU A 102 -16.55 -5.43 3.10
CA LEU A 102 -15.22 -6.02 2.99
C LEU A 102 -15.06 -6.90 1.74
N PRO A 103 -15.28 -6.36 0.54
CA PRO A 103 -15.08 -7.13 -0.70
C PRO A 103 -13.60 -7.36 -0.96
N ALA A 104 -13.27 -8.50 -1.60
CA ALA A 104 -12.00 -8.73 -2.25
C ALA A 104 -12.22 -9.28 -3.66
N LEU A 105 -11.36 -8.88 -4.60
CA LEU A 105 -11.46 -9.16 -6.02
C LEU A 105 -10.24 -9.93 -6.54
N ALA A 106 -10.47 -10.79 -7.52
CA ALA A 106 -9.42 -11.36 -8.35
C ALA A 106 -9.97 -11.65 -9.77
N HIS A 107 -9.17 -11.40 -10.81
CA HIS A 107 -9.46 -11.84 -12.17
C HIS A 107 -8.75 -13.16 -12.45
N ASP A 108 -9.44 -14.08 -13.10
CA ASP A 108 -8.84 -15.28 -13.67
C ASP A 108 -8.28 -15.03 -15.08
N SER A 109 -7.60 -16.03 -15.64
CA SER A 109 -6.97 -15.92 -16.97
C SER A 109 -7.99 -15.79 -18.13
N ALA A 110 -9.24 -16.21 -17.92
CA ALA A 110 -10.35 -16.06 -18.85
C ALA A 110 -11.07 -14.69 -18.71
N GLY A 111 -10.60 -13.81 -17.80
CA GLY A 111 -11.22 -12.51 -17.53
C GLY A 111 -12.49 -12.60 -16.67
N ARG A 112 -12.76 -13.74 -16.02
CA ARG A 112 -13.85 -13.83 -15.06
C ARG A 112 -13.43 -13.17 -13.76
N LEU A 113 -14.32 -12.38 -13.17
CA LEU A 113 -14.09 -11.69 -11.91
C LEU A 113 -14.65 -12.52 -10.76
N HIS A 114 -13.78 -12.96 -9.87
CA HIS A 114 -14.14 -13.56 -8.59
C HIS A 114 -14.29 -12.46 -7.55
N VAL A 115 -15.40 -12.51 -6.81
CA VAL A 115 -15.71 -11.55 -5.73
C VAL A 115 -16.02 -12.34 -4.49
N VAL A 116 -15.33 -12.05 -3.39
CA VAL A 116 -15.66 -12.53 -2.04
C VAL A 116 -15.96 -11.36 -1.13
N TRP A 117 -16.83 -11.54 -0.15
CA TRP A 117 -17.19 -10.49 0.81
C TRP A 117 -17.73 -11.07 2.11
N THR A 118 -17.81 -10.24 3.13
CA THR A 118 -18.51 -10.53 4.37
C THR A 118 -19.97 -10.07 4.28
N ARG A 119 -20.91 -10.98 4.47
CA ARG A 119 -22.35 -10.68 4.63
C ARG A 119 -22.78 -11.02 6.06
N TYR A 120 -23.61 -10.19 6.66
CA TYR A 120 -23.99 -10.30 8.08
C TYR A 120 -25.36 -10.98 8.25
N ASP A 121 -25.40 -12.29 7.98
CA ASP A 121 -26.61 -13.12 8.16
C ASP A 121 -27.01 -13.16 9.65
N ASP A 122 -28.21 -12.69 9.98
CA ASP A 122 -28.68 -12.53 11.36
C ASP A 122 -27.68 -11.77 12.28
N GLY A 123 -26.99 -10.78 11.72
CA GLY A 123 -25.98 -9.98 12.40
C GLY A 123 -24.62 -10.68 12.55
N VAL A 124 -24.44 -11.91 12.05
CA VAL A 124 -23.20 -12.67 12.14
C VAL A 124 -22.53 -12.76 10.78
N GLY A 125 -21.28 -12.29 10.70
CA GLY A 125 -20.48 -12.32 9.47
C GLY A 125 -20.32 -13.72 8.90
N LYS A 126 -20.53 -13.85 7.59
CA LYS A 126 -20.31 -15.05 6.77
C LYS A 126 -19.60 -14.64 5.48
N ILE A 127 -18.73 -15.52 4.99
CA ILE A 127 -18.05 -15.29 3.73
C ILE A 127 -18.87 -15.82 2.58
N TYR A 128 -19.08 -14.96 1.59
CA TYR A 128 -19.77 -15.29 0.34
C TYR A 128 -18.82 -15.12 -0.83
N HIS A 129 -19.08 -15.90 -1.89
CA HIS A 129 -18.37 -15.87 -3.16
C HIS A 129 -19.34 -15.79 -4.33
N ARG A 130 -18.92 -15.14 -5.41
CA ARG A 130 -19.66 -15.05 -6.67
C ARG A 130 -18.71 -14.76 -7.83
N VAL A 131 -19.10 -15.21 -9.04
CA VAL A 131 -18.30 -15.02 -10.26
C VAL A 131 -19.09 -14.22 -11.28
N TRP A 132 -18.42 -13.20 -11.86
CA TRP A 132 -18.96 -12.33 -12.90
C TRP A 132 -18.22 -12.54 -14.23
N GLN A 133 -19.00 -12.64 -15.33
CA GLN A 133 -18.51 -12.53 -16.71
C GLN A 133 -19.67 -12.01 -17.56
N ASP A 134 -19.70 -10.69 -17.85
CA ASP A 134 -20.82 -9.98 -18.51
C ASP A 134 -22.16 -10.10 -17.77
N ARG A 135 -22.32 -11.10 -16.95
CA ARG A 135 -23.43 -11.40 -16.03
C ARG A 135 -22.93 -12.22 -14.86
N TRP A 136 -23.73 -12.32 -13.82
CA TRP A 136 -23.45 -13.26 -12.73
C TRP A 136 -23.61 -14.71 -13.25
N LEU A 137 -22.57 -15.52 -13.09
CA LEU A 137 -22.56 -16.93 -13.53
C LEU A 137 -23.29 -17.85 -12.55
N SER A 138 -23.38 -17.42 -11.28
CA SER A 138 -24.05 -18.21 -10.21
C SER A 138 -24.74 -17.26 -9.24
N PRO A 139 -25.67 -17.76 -8.40
CA PRO A 139 -26.07 -17.11 -7.17
C PRO A 139 -24.87 -16.88 -6.25
N ALA A 140 -25.01 -15.97 -5.27
CA ALA A 140 -24.02 -15.82 -4.21
C ALA A 140 -23.99 -17.09 -3.35
N GLU A 141 -22.82 -17.70 -3.22
CA GLU A 141 -22.60 -18.92 -2.47
C GLU A 141 -21.90 -18.61 -1.14
N ARG A 142 -22.43 -19.13 -0.03
CA ARG A 142 -21.75 -19.06 1.27
C ARG A 142 -20.67 -20.13 1.35
N ILE A 143 -19.42 -19.72 1.55
CA ILE A 143 -18.26 -20.61 1.61
C ILE A 143 -17.70 -20.81 3.02
N SER A 144 -18.10 -19.98 3.99
CA SER A 144 -17.76 -20.17 5.40
C SER A 144 -18.78 -21.06 6.13
N PRO A 145 -18.36 -21.77 7.19
CA PRO A 145 -19.26 -22.65 7.95
C PRO A 145 -20.30 -21.86 8.75
N SER A 146 -21.33 -22.59 9.22
CA SER A 146 -22.30 -22.12 10.20
C SER A 146 -22.44 -23.20 11.29
N PRO A 147 -22.60 -22.84 12.57
CA PRO A 147 -22.60 -21.49 13.15
C PRO A 147 -21.20 -20.90 13.29
N GLY A 148 -21.10 -19.66 13.70
CA GLY A 148 -19.86 -18.95 14.00
C GLY A 148 -19.65 -17.75 13.08
N TYR A 149 -18.85 -16.79 13.55
CA TYR A 149 -18.45 -15.61 12.79
C TYR A 149 -17.35 -15.95 11.78
N ALA A 150 -17.44 -15.36 10.59
CA ALA A 150 -16.39 -15.32 9.58
C ALA A 150 -16.40 -13.95 8.91
N GLY A 151 -15.25 -13.32 8.81
CA GLY A 151 -15.12 -11.98 8.24
C GLY A 151 -13.73 -11.68 7.69
N PHE A 152 -13.62 -10.56 6.96
CA PHE A 152 -12.37 -10.06 6.38
C PHE A 152 -11.69 -11.07 5.44
N PRO A 153 -12.34 -11.46 4.35
CA PRO A 153 -11.78 -12.45 3.44
C PRO A 153 -10.61 -11.91 2.62
N GLY A 154 -9.51 -12.67 2.56
CA GLY A 154 -8.46 -12.53 1.56
C GLY A 154 -8.69 -13.52 0.42
N LEU A 155 -8.51 -13.12 -0.84
CA LEU A 155 -8.75 -13.92 -2.04
C LEU A 155 -7.50 -13.97 -2.91
N ALA A 156 -7.11 -15.16 -3.35
CA ALA A 156 -6.12 -15.37 -4.39
C ALA A 156 -6.59 -16.45 -5.37
N LEU A 157 -6.10 -16.41 -6.61
CA LEU A 157 -6.30 -17.46 -7.60
C LEU A 157 -4.98 -18.17 -7.84
N ASP A 158 -5.02 -19.50 -7.91
CA ASP A 158 -3.84 -20.29 -8.28
C ASP A 158 -3.62 -20.31 -9.81
N THR A 159 -2.58 -20.98 -10.27
CA THR A 159 -2.24 -21.07 -11.70
C THR A 159 -3.25 -21.86 -12.55
N ALA A 160 -4.21 -22.54 -11.91
CA ALA A 160 -5.33 -23.21 -12.56
C ALA A 160 -6.64 -22.40 -12.46
N ASP A 161 -6.53 -21.09 -12.14
CA ASP A 161 -7.66 -20.17 -11.94
C ASP A 161 -8.63 -20.61 -10.82
N ARG A 162 -8.16 -21.39 -9.86
CA ARG A 162 -8.98 -21.83 -8.74
C ARG A 162 -8.91 -20.84 -7.60
N PRO A 163 -10.06 -20.37 -7.06
CA PRO A 163 -10.07 -19.44 -5.95
C PRO A 163 -9.71 -20.13 -4.62
N HIS A 164 -8.88 -19.44 -3.87
CA HIS A 164 -8.47 -19.74 -2.51
C HIS A 164 -8.83 -18.56 -1.62
N VAL A 165 -9.41 -18.83 -0.45
CA VAL A 165 -9.91 -17.81 0.46
C VAL A 165 -9.42 -18.09 1.87
N VAL A 166 -8.91 -17.03 2.53
CA VAL A 166 -8.64 -17.01 3.96
C VAL A 166 -9.56 -16.00 4.64
N TRP A 167 -9.90 -16.22 5.89
CA TRP A 167 -10.66 -15.28 6.73
C TRP A 167 -10.33 -15.49 8.19
N TYR A 168 -10.63 -14.52 9.04
CA TYR A 168 -10.66 -14.81 10.46
C TYR A 168 -12.08 -15.10 10.94
N GLY A 169 -12.19 -16.00 11.92
CA GLY A 169 -13.46 -16.45 12.42
C GLY A 169 -13.35 -17.10 13.79
N ILE A 170 -14.50 -17.50 14.31
CA ILE A 170 -14.61 -18.20 15.59
C ILE A 170 -14.78 -19.70 15.31
N ARG A 171 -13.90 -20.51 15.89
CA ARG A 171 -14.06 -21.96 15.85
C ARG A 171 -15.27 -22.37 16.68
N PRO A 172 -16.21 -23.17 16.13
CA PRO A 172 -17.34 -23.67 16.91
C PRO A 172 -16.87 -24.39 18.19
N GLY A 173 -17.48 -24.04 19.32
CA GLY A 173 -17.13 -24.63 20.62
C GLY A 173 -15.90 -24.02 21.32
N SER A 174 -15.25 -23.02 20.73
CA SER A 174 -14.19 -22.27 21.42
C SER A 174 -14.78 -21.48 22.59
N LEU A 175 -14.12 -21.58 23.73
CA LEU A 175 -14.39 -20.69 24.88
C LEU A 175 -13.56 -19.42 24.74
N PRO A 176 -13.99 -18.29 25.34
CA PRO A 176 -13.14 -17.14 25.49
C PRO A 176 -11.80 -17.54 26.09
N ALA A 177 -10.76 -17.48 25.30
CA ALA A 177 -9.42 -17.84 25.77
C ALA A 177 -8.75 -16.62 26.37
N SER A 178 -7.65 -16.84 27.10
CA SER A 178 -6.80 -15.81 27.65
C SER A 178 -5.95 -15.12 26.57
N SER A 179 -6.56 -14.58 25.52
CA SER A 179 -5.87 -13.70 24.59
C SER A 179 -5.68 -12.30 25.21
N LYS A 180 -4.78 -11.51 24.66
CA LYS A 180 -4.50 -10.13 25.11
C LYS A 180 -5.80 -9.29 25.21
N HIS A 181 -6.76 -9.52 24.33
CA HIS A 181 -8.01 -8.77 24.22
C HIS A 181 -9.28 -9.62 24.41
N GLY A 182 -9.15 -10.88 24.92
CA GLY A 182 -10.29 -11.77 25.11
C GLY A 182 -10.90 -12.27 23.79
N SER A 183 -10.24 -12.03 22.67
CA SER A 183 -10.67 -12.51 21.34
C SER A 183 -10.42 -14.01 21.22
N ILE A 184 -11.28 -14.67 20.45
CA ILE A 184 -11.20 -16.10 20.12
C ILE A 184 -11.10 -16.32 18.62
N TYR A 185 -10.60 -15.31 17.90
CA TYR A 185 -10.47 -15.35 16.45
C TYR A 185 -9.26 -16.18 16.02
N GLU A 186 -9.45 -16.93 14.97
CA GLU A 186 -8.46 -17.80 14.33
C GLU A 186 -8.55 -17.65 12.82
N ILE A 187 -7.47 -18.00 12.11
CA ILE A 187 -7.43 -17.89 10.64
C ILE A 187 -7.81 -19.24 10.03
N PHE A 188 -8.80 -19.17 9.15
CA PHE A 188 -9.30 -20.29 8.36
C PHE A 188 -8.98 -20.10 6.89
N TYR A 189 -8.90 -21.21 6.18
CA TYR A 189 -8.65 -21.30 4.76
C TYR A 189 -9.63 -22.29 4.11
N THR A 190 -10.07 -22.00 2.88
CA THR A 190 -10.70 -22.95 1.97
C THR A 190 -10.21 -22.71 0.54
N GLY A 191 -10.20 -23.78 -0.26
CA GLY A 191 -9.86 -23.73 -1.68
C GLY A 191 -10.92 -24.41 -2.51
N PHE A 192 -11.16 -23.92 -3.72
CA PHE A 192 -12.07 -24.51 -4.69
C PHE A 192 -11.30 -25.45 -5.64
N ASP A 193 -11.71 -26.69 -5.76
CA ASP A 193 -11.02 -27.70 -6.59
C ASP A 193 -11.46 -27.70 -8.07
N GLY A 194 -12.35 -26.78 -8.44
CA GLY A 194 -13.02 -26.72 -9.75
C GLY A 194 -14.46 -27.28 -9.73
N ARG A 195 -14.86 -27.90 -8.61
CA ARG A 195 -16.21 -28.49 -8.40
C ARG A 195 -16.83 -28.07 -7.07
N THR A 196 -16.05 -28.15 -6.00
CA THR A 196 -16.51 -27.88 -4.64
C THR A 196 -15.45 -27.12 -3.83
N TRP A 197 -15.92 -26.38 -2.84
CA TRP A 197 -15.06 -25.81 -1.80
C TRP A 197 -14.62 -26.88 -0.82
N SER A 198 -13.33 -26.88 -0.47
CA SER A 198 -12.82 -27.78 0.58
C SER A 198 -13.44 -27.43 1.93
N PRO A 199 -13.56 -28.39 2.86
CA PRO A 199 -13.86 -28.07 4.25
C PRO A 199 -12.86 -27.03 4.77
N PRO A 200 -13.31 -26.02 5.58
CA PRO A 200 -12.43 -25.04 6.16
C PRO A 200 -11.33 -25.66 7.00
N GLN A 201 -10.09 -25.26 6.73
CA GLN A 201 -8.90 -25.65 7.46
C GLN A 201 -8.44 -24.51 8.36
N LEU A 202 -8.21 -24.82 9.65
CA LEU A 202 -7.52 -23.90 10.55
C LEU A 202 -6.04 -23.82 10.19
N ILE A 203 -5.51 -22.60 9.99
CA ILE A 203 -4.11 -22.38 9.61
C ILE A 203 -3.33 -21.57 10.65
N SER A 204 -3.99 -20.84 11.56
CA SER A 204 -3.33 -20.25 12.72
C SER A 204 -3.09 -21.30 13.80
N THR A 205 -1.98 -21.18 14.52
CA THR A 205 -1.61 -22.02 15.65
C THR A 205 -1.18 -21.19 16.84
N GLY A 206 -1.21 -21.74 18.03
CA GLY A 206 -0.84 -21.02 19.26
C GLY A 206 -2.04 -20.37 19.94
N LEU A 207 -1.84 -19.17 20.48
CA LEU A 207 -2.92 -18.42 21.15
C LEU A 207 -3.95 -17.96 20.11
N PRO A 208 -5.25 -17.96 20.43
CA PRO A 208 -6.26 -17.28 19.62
C PRO A 208 -5.97 -15.78 19.56
N ASP A 209 -6.81 -15.02 18.84
CA ASP A 209 -6.63 -13.61 18.53
C ASP A 209 -5.74 -13.38 17.29
N ALA A 210 -6.01 -14.19 16.26
CA ALA A 210 -5.42 -14.07 14.93
C ALA A 210 -6.43 -13.36 14.01
N ILE A 211 -6.01 -12.26 13.37
CA ILE A 211 -6.93 -11.29 12.74
C ILE A 211 -6.34 -10.76 11.43
N ASN A 212 -7.21 -10.26 10.53
CA ASN A 212 -6.90 -9.58 9.28
C ASN A 212 -5.90 -10.35 8.40
N PRO A 213 -6.29 -11.53 7.88
CA PRO A 213 -5.44 -12.27 6.98
C PRO A 213 -5.39 -11.63 5.59
N ALA A 214 -4.22 -11.68 4.95
CA ALA A 214 -4.05 -11.47 3.52
C ALA A 214 -3.55 -12.76 2.87
N LEU A 215 -3.84 -12.94 1.58
CA LEU A 215 -3.49 -14.11 0.79
C LEU A 215 -2.97 -13.72 -0.57
N ALA A 216 -1.87 -14.30 -0.99
CA ALA A 216 -1.38 -14.22 -2.36
C ALA A 216 -1.02 -15.61 -2.90
N ALA A 217 -1.05 -15.74 -4.23
CA ALA A 217 -0.59 -16.93 -4.93
C ALA A 217 0.67 -16.62 -5.71
N ASP A 218 1.60 -17.57 -5.76
CA ASP A 218 2.78 -17.50 -6.59
C ASP A 218 2.53 -18.12 -7.98
N ARG A 219 3.49 -17.96 -8.88
CA ARG A 219 3.41 -18.48 -10.25
C ARG A 219 3.57 -20.00 -10.36
N THR A 220 3.86 -20.69 -9.26
CA THR A 220 3.96 -22.15 -9.20
C THR A 220 2.69 -22.80 -8.64
N GLY A 221 1.70 -22.00 -8.26
CA GLY A 221 0.45 -22.43 -7.61
C GLY A 221 0.57 -22.57 -6.11
N GLY A 222 1.67 -22.13 -5.52
CA GLY A 222 1.82 -21.99 -4.08
C GLY A 222 1.03 -20.81 -3.55
N LEU A 223 0.67 -20.87 -2.26
CA LEU A 223 -0.03 -19.79 -1.55
C LEU A 223 0.81 -19.30 -0.40
N ASP A 224 0.72 -18.02 -0.15
CA ASP A 224 1.38 -17.32 0.94
C ASP A 224 0.30 -16.54 1.71
N ALA A 225 0.21 -16.77 3.02
CA ALA A 225 -0.75 -16.12 3.90
C ALA A 225 -0.04 -15.38 5.03
N VAL A 226 -0.56 -14.21 5.40
CA VAL A 226 -0.07 -13.40 6.50
C VAL A 226 -1.25 -12.94 7.34
N TRP A 227 -1.05 -12.76 8.63
CA TRP A 227 -2.02 -12.18 9.57
C TRP A 227 -1.27 -11.60 10.77
N PHE A 228 -1.95 -10.82 11.60
CA PHE A 228 -1.40 -10.49 12.91
C PHE A 228 -2.05 -11.33 14.00
N GLN A 229 -1.27 -11.70 15.01
CA GLN A 229 -1.70 -12.59 16.08
C GLN A 229 -1.03 -12.23 17.40
N SER A 230 -1.80 -12.25 18.47
CA SER A 230 -1.27 -12.01 19.83
C SER A 230 -0.36 -13.16 20.27
N ASP A 231 0.78 -12.82 20.88
CA ASP A 231 1.62 -13.76 21.63
C ASP A 231 1.34 -13.72 23.16
N GLY A 232 0.27 -13.00 23.57
CA GLY A 232 -0.12 -12.73 24.95
C GLY A 232 0.49 -11.43 25.50
N ARG A 233 1.40 -10.77 24.78
CA ARG A 233 2.05 -9.51 25.17
C ARG A 233 1.89 -8.43 24.11
N ALA A 234 2.14 -8.79 22.87
CA ALA A 234 2.05 -7.92 21.71
C ALA A 234 1.43 -8.66 20.53
N TYR A 235 0.93 -7.91 19.56
CA TYR A 235 0.57 -8.48 18.27
C TYR A 235 1.81 -8.63 17.40
N GLN A 236 1.97 -9.82 16.84
CA GLN A 236 3.07 -10.20 15.97
C GLN A 236 2.55 -10.49 14.57
N ILE A 237 3.34 -10.21 13.54
CA ILE A 237 3.03 -10.65 12.17
C ILE A 237 3.41 -12.11 12.03
N ARG A 238 2.42 -12.92 11.64
CA ARG A 238 2.54 -14.35 11.39
C ARG A 238 2.43 -14.63 9.90
N TYR A 239 3.21 -15.58 9.43
CA TYR A 239 3.25 -15.98 8.03
C TYR A 239 3.21 -17.51 7.93
N ALA A 240 2.49 -18.02 6.93
CA ALA A 240 2.51 -19.43 6.55
C ALA A 240 2.46 -19.56 5.02
N GLU A 241 3.15 -20.57 4.51
CA GLU A 241 3.13 -20.90 3.09
C GLU A 241 2.46 -22.26 2.86
N ARG A 242 1.79 -22.41 1.72
CA ARG A 242 1.21 -23.67 1.28
C ARG A 242 1.79 -24.09 -0.06
N ARG A 243 2.44 -25.24 -0.07
CA ARG A 243 2.90 -25.89 -1.30
C ARG A 243 2.04 -27.13 -1.55
N ALA A 244 2.24 -28.22 -0.84
CA ALA A 244 1.29 -29.36 -0.78
C ALA A 244 0.32 -29.23 0.39
N ALA A 245 0.79 -28.73 1.53
CA ALA A 245 0.05 -28.44 2.75
C ALA A 245 0.53 -27.10 3.32
N TRP A 246 -0.23 -26.53 4.26
CA TRP A 246 0.20 -25.36 5.02
C TRP A 246 1.38 -25.72 5.92
N SER A 247 2.38 -24.84 5.93
CA SER A 247 3.48 -24.90 6.92
C SER A 247 2.98 -24.52 8.30
N GLU A 248 3.75 -24.85 9.34
CA GLU A 248 3.58 -24.20 10.63
C GLU A 248 3.84 -22.69 10.48
N PRO A 249 3.02 -21.82 11.11
CA PRO A 249 3.20 -20.39 11.04
C PRO A 249 4.49 -19.92 11.69
N GLU A 250 5.28 -19.12 10.99
CA GLU A 250 6.46 -18.46 11.53
C GLU A 250 6.15 -17.00 11.95
N THR A 251 6.90 -16.46 12.90
CA THR A 251 6.87 -15.04 13.22
C THR A 251 7.82 -14.30 12.30
N VAL A 252 7.30 -13.33 11.53
CA VAL A 252 8.10 -12.57 10.57
C VAL A 252 9.14 -11.71 11.30
N LEU A 253 8.70 -11.02 12.34
CA LEU A 253 9.55 -10.20 13.18
C LEU A 253 9.08 -10.34 14.63
N ALA A 254 9.94 -10.84 15.50
CA ALA A 254 9.68 -10.85 16.94
C ALA A 254 9.95 -9.46 17.51
N THR A 255 8.90 -8.78 17.94
CA THR A 255 8.96 -7.45 18.54
C THR A 255 8.24 -7.46 19.90
N ARG A 256 8.57 -6.50 20.77
CA ARG A 256 7.83 -6.26 22.01
C ARG A 256 6.68 -5.27 21.82
N MET A 257 6.59 -4.69 20.65
CA MET A 257 5.60 -3.71 20.25
C MET A 257 4.59 -4.35 19.30
N ASP A 258 3.43 -3.71 19.18
CA ASP A 258 2.36 -4.24 18.35
C ASP A 258 2.63 -4.03 16.85
N ALA A 259 2.32 -5.05 16.06
CA ALA A 259 2.33 -5.01 14.61
C ALA A 259 0.95 -5.45 14.07
N PHE A 260 0.36 -4.66 13.18
CA PHE A 260 -1.02 -4.80 12.73
C PHE A 260 -1.16 -4.75 11.21
N ASN A 261 -2.34 -5.14 10.73
CA ASN A 261 -2.84 -4.88 9.38
C ASN A 261 -1.82 -5.21 8.28
N PRO A 262 -1.29 -6.44 8.25
CA PRO A 262 -0.34 -6.82 7.21
C PRO A 262 -1.03 -6.96 5.86
N ASP A 263 -0.30 -6.61 4.80
CA ASP A 263 -0.63 -6.94 3.41
C ASP A 263 0.58 -7.58 2.74
N LEU A 264 0.34 -8.48 1.76
CA LEU A 264 1.42 -9.18 1.07
C LEU A 264 1.17 -9.28 -0.43
N ALA A 265 2.27 -9.35 -1.18
CA ALA A 265 2.25 -9.75 -2.58
C ALA A 265 3.48 -10.62 -2.91
N VAL A 266 3.33 -11.46 -3.93
CA VAL A 266 4.40 -12.33 -4.41
C VAL A 266 4.84 -11.85 -5.79
N GLY A 267 6.14 -11.56 -5.93
CA GLY A 267 6.74 -11.18 -7.19
C GLY A 267 6.96 -12.36 -8.13
N ALA A 268 7.23 -12.06 -9.39
CA ALA A 268 7.42 -13.05 -10.45
C ALA A 268 8.58 -14.03 -10.17
N GLY A 269 9.57 -13.61 -9.39
CA GLY A 269 10.71 -14.42 -8.96
C GLY A 269 10.45 -15.23 -7.69
N GLY A 270 9.23 -15.24 -7.16
CA GLY A 270 8.87 -15.95 -5.92
C GLY A 270 9.28 -15.23 -4.64
N GLN A 271 9.79 -13.97 -4.73
CA GLN A 271 10.01 -13.16 -3.52
C GLN A 271 8.67 -12.74 -2.95
N VAL A 272 8.49 -12.93 -1.65
CA VAL A 272 7.33 -12.43 -0.91
C VAL A 272 7.67 -11.06 -0.35
N VAL A 273 6.84 -10.07 -0.59
CA VAL A 273 6.94 -8.74 0.00
C VAL A 273 5.78 -8.55 0.97
N LEU A 274 6.08 -8.03 2.13
CA LEU A 274 5.13 -7.83 3.22
C LEU A 274 5.24 -6.41 3.74
N ALA A 275 4.10 -5.74 3.91
CA ALA A 275 4.00 -4.44 4.58
C ALA A 275 3.04 -4.54 5.76
N TRP A 276 3.29 -3.78 6.84
CA TRP A 276 2.44 -3.76 8.04
C TRP A 276 2.55 -2.43 8.79
N GLU A 277 1.63 -2.20 9.70
CA GLU A 277 1.71 -1.14 10.68
C GLU A 277 2.54 -1.61 11.87
N HIS A 278 3.57 -0.87 12.24
CA HIS A 278 4.35 -1.09 13.44
C HIS A 278 4.13 0.06 14.43
N HIS A 279 3.64 -0.26 15.63
CA HIS A 279 3.43 0.71 16.69
C HIS A 279 4.59 0.66 17.69
N ASP A 280 5.41 1.71 17.74
CA ASP A 280 6.62 1.76 18.58
C ASP A 280 6.38 2.25 20.02
N GLY A 281 5.11 2.31 20.45
CA GLY A 281 4.68 2.83 21.75
C GLY A 281 4.32 4.33 21.74
N GLN A 282 4.65 5.05 20.68
CA GLN A 282 4.34 6.48 20.50
C GLN A 282 3.56 6.76 19.22
N ALA A 283 3.95 6.13 18.10
CA ALA A 283 3.35 6.33 16.81
C ALA A 283 3.29 5.02 16.01
N SER A 284 2.42 4.99 14.99
CA SER A 284 2.41 3.94 13.98
C SER A 284 3.23 4.35 12.78
N VAL A 285 4.10 3.47 12.31
CA VAL A 285 4.85 3.60 11.06
C VAL A 285 4.54 2.41 10.15
N VAL A 286 4.55 2.61 8.84
CA VAL A 286 4.48 1.52 7.88
C VAL A 286 5.87 0.95 7.68
N GLN A 287 6.01 -0.34 7.95
CA GLN A 287 7.22 -1.12 7.72
C GLN A 287 7.05 -2.10 6.57
N VAL A 288 8.17 -2.47 5.95
CA VAL A 288 8.22 -3.47 4.89
C VAL A 288 9.38 -4.44 5.14
N SER A 289 9.16 -5.70 4.80
CA SER A 289 10.20 -6.73 4.72
C SER A 289 10.01 -7.59 3.48
N GLN A 290 11.06 -8.23 3.03
CA GLN A 290 11.04 -9.14 1.89
C GLN A 290 11.59 -10.51 2.30
N ARG A 291 10.91 -11.57 1.83
CA ARG A 291 11.37 -12.96 2.02
C ARG A 291 12.00 -13.45 0.72
N THR A 292 13.28 -13.79 0.82
CA THR A 292 14.06 -14.33 -0.30
C THR A 292 14.82 -15.55 0.16
N ALA A 293 14.75 -16.65 -0.58
CA ALA A 293 15.38 -17.92 -0.22
C ALA A 293 15.02 -18.39 1.21
N GLY A 294 13.77 -18.19 1.62
CA GLY A 294 13.25 -18.63 2.90
C GLY A 294 13.61 -17.74 4.11
N ARG A 295 14.20 -16.56 3.89
CA ARG A 295 14.62 -15.64 4.96
C ARG A 295 14.01 -14.26 4.79
N TRP A 296 13.52 -13.69 5.89
CA TRP A 296 13.05 -12.31 5.94
C TRP A 296 14.23 -11.34 6.06
N SER A 297 14.15 -10.22 5.35
CA SER A 297 15.08 -9.10 5.55
C SER A 297 14.74 -8.34 6.82
N ASP A 298 15.68 -7.54 7.32
CA ASP A 298 15.37 -6.58 8.36
C ASP A 298 14.28 -5.60 7.86
N PRO A 299 13.34 -5.19 8.73
CA PRO A 299 12.31 -4.22 8.38
C PRO A 299 12.87 -2.86 7.99
N VAL A 300 12.22 -2.22 7.03
CA VAL A 300 12.52 -0.85 6.60
C VAL A 300 11.29 0.03 6.85
N ASP A 301 11.47 1.16 7.53
CA ASP A 301 10.42 2.15 7.72
C ASP A 301 10.15 2.87 6.39
N LEU A 302 8.91 2.84 5.94
CA LEU A 302 8.48 3.53 4.72
C LEU A 302 7.85 4.89 4.98
N SER A 303 7.21 5.06 6.12
CA SER A 303 6.56 6.31 6.52
C SER A 303 7.36 7.04 7.59
N GLU A 304 7.06 8.33 7.75
CA GLU A 304 7.49 9.11 8.89
C GLU A 304 6.66 8.74 10.13
N ARG A 305 7.12 9.16 11.32
CA ARG A 305 6.43 8.91 12.59
C ARG A 305 5.26 9.84 12.85
N ALA A 306 5.24 10.99 12.20
CA ALA A 306 4.21 12.01 12.37
C ALA A 306 3.87 12.64 11.00
N PRO A 307 2.61 12.60 10.60
CA PRO A 307 1.48 11.95 11.28
C PRO A 307 1.57 10.41 11.26
N PRO A 308 0.97 9.70 12.24
CA PRO A 308 0.95 8.23 12.28
C PRO A 308 0.38 7.64 10.99
N ALA A 309 1.06 6.61 10.46
CA ALA A 309 0.71 5.94 9.21
C ALA A 309 -0.02 4.63 9.47
N ARG A 310 -1.03 4.33 8.63
CA ARG A 310 -1.93 3.19 8.77
C ARG A 310 -2.29 2.55 7.44
N HIS A 311 -2.90 1.39 7.50
CA HIS A 311 -3.56 0.65 6.41
C HIS A 311 -2.67 0.52 5.16
N PRO A 312 -1.46 -0.03 5.28
CA PRO A 312 -0.61 -0.25 4.12
C PRO A 312 -1.26 -1.24 3.17
N SER A 313 -1.22 -0.93 1.87
CA SER A 313 -1.55 -1.86 0.80
C SER A 313 -0.40 -1.92 -0.18
N LEU A 314 -0.10 -3.11 -0.70
CA LEU A 314 1.05 -3.28 -1.56
C LEU A 314 0.73 -4.10 -2.81
N ALA A 315 1.48 -3.83 -3.88
CA ALA A 315 1.46 -4.61 -5.10
C ALA A 315 2.86 -4.74 -5.68
N VAL A 316 3.14 -5.89 -6.29
CA VAL A 316 4.42 -6.16 -6.97
C VAL A 316 4.15 -6.33 -8.46
N ALA A 317 4.81 -5.51 -9.27
CA ALA A 317 4.77 -5.62 -10.73
C ALA A 317 5.51 -6.88 -11.22
N PRO A 318 5.20 -7.38 -12.42
CA PRO A 318 5.92 -8.51 -13.00
C PRO A 318 7.45 -8.31 -13.14
N SER A 319 7.90 -7.06 -13.23
CA SER A 319 9.32 -6.68 -13.26
C SER A 319 10.02 -6.73 -11.89
N GLY A 320 9.25 -6.91 -10.80
CA GLY A 320 9.74 -6.84 -9.43
C GLY A 320 9.65 -5.46 -8.78
N VAL A 321 9.13 -4.45 -9.48
CA VAL A 321 8.84 -3.13 -8.89
C VAL A 321 7.76 -3.29 -7.84
N VAL A 322 8.03 -2.78 -6.62
CA VAL A 322 7.08 -2.81 -5.51
C VAL A 322 6.45 -1.44 -5.33
N HIS A 323 5.15 -1.39 -5.19
CA HIS A 323 4.39 -0.20 -4.81
C HIS A 323 3.74 -0.43 -3.46
N VAL A 324 3.94 0.49 -2.52
CA VAL A 324 3.26 0.50 -1.22
C VAL A 324 2.54 1.83 -1.07
N VAL A 325 1.28 1.77 -0.69
CA VAL A 325 0.45 2.93 -0.37
C VAL A 325 -0.04 2.82 1.07
N TRP A 326 -0.29 3.95 1.72
CA TRP A 326 -0.84 4.01 3.08
C TRP A 326 -1.57 5.32 3.30
N ASP A 327 -2.42 5.37 4.31
CA ASP A 327 -3.02 6.61 4.81
C ASP A 327 -2.42 7.01 6.16
N THR A 328 -2.71 8.23 6.56
CA THR A 328 -2.23 8.82 7.81
C THR A 328 -3.39 9.38 8.64
N ASP A 329 -3.19 9.55 9.93
CA ASP A 329 -4.23 10.01 10.86
C ASP A 329 -4.80 11.40 10.52
N ASP A 330 -4.06 12.22 9.77
CA ASP A 330 -4.55 13.51 9.24
C ASP A 330 -5.29 13.37 7.90
N GLY A 331 -5.53 12.14 7.45
CA GLY A 331 -6.32 11.83 6.26
C GLY A 331 -5.59 12.06 4.94
N GLN A 332 -4.28 11.93 4.91
CA GLN A 332 -3.49 11.97 3.68
C GLN A 332 -3.19 10.56 3.19
N VAL A 333 -3.07 10.38 1.87
CA VAL A 333 -2.59 9.14 1.25
C VAL A 333 -1.21 9.36 0.65
N PHE A 334 -0.31 8.43 0.92
CA PHE A 334 1.05 8.41 0.41
C PHE A 334 1.33 7.15 -0.39
N ALA A 335 2.37 7.23 -1.24
CA ALA A 335 2.92 6.09 -1.94
C ALA A 335 4.44 6.07 -1.86
N ARG A 336 5.02 4.87 -1.88
CA ARG A 336 6.45 4.65 -2.10
C ARG A 336 6.66 3.54 -3.11
N ARG A 337 7.70 3.68 -3.92
CA ARG A 337 8.09 2.70 -4.92
C ARG A 337 9.49 2.18 -4.64
N PHE A 338 9.67 0.87 -4.84
CA PHE A 338 10.97 0.21 -4.83
C PHE A 338 11.31 -0.29 -6.22
N THR A 339 12.49 0.09 -6.71
CA THR A 339 13.09 -0.43 -7.94
C THR A 339 14.39 -1.18 -7.61
N ALA A 340 15.48 -0.46 -7.41
CA ALA A 340 16.72 -0.96 -6.81
C ALA A 340 16.90 -0.42 -5.37
N ARG A 341 16.12 0.60 -5.03
CA ARG A 341 16.05 1.24 -3.70
C ARG A 341 14.67 1.85 -3.51
N TRP A 342 14.29 2.12 -2.27
CA TRP A 342 13.08 2.88 -1.97
C TRP A 342 13.22 4.33 -2.43
N GLU A 343 12.29 4.78 -3.23
CA GLU A 343 12.16 6.18 -3.64
C GLU A 343 11.60 7.01 -2.47
N PRO A 344 11.73 8.34 -2.47
CA PRO A 344 11.07 9.19 -1.48
C PRO A 344 9.55 8.97 -1.47
N ALA A 345 8.92 9.17 -0.31
CA ALA A 345 7.47 9.11 -0.19
C ALA A 345 6.83 10.22 -1.04
N LEU A 346 5.81 9.85 -1.81
CA LEU A 346 5.05 10.74 -2.67
C LEU A 346 3.66 10.95 -2.04
N PRO A 347 3.27 12.19 -1.67
CA PRO A 347 1.90 12.47 -1.27
C PRO A 347 0.98 12.34 -2.49
N LEU A 348 -0.11 11.58 -2.35
CA LEU A 348 -1.13 11.40 -3.39
C LEU A 348 -2.30 12.36 -3.22
N THR A 349 -2.50 12.88 -2.02
CA THR A 349 -3.56 13.81 -1.66
C THR A 349 -3.00 15.03 -0.95
N SER A 350 -3.78 16.10 -0.88
CA SER A 350 -3.45 17.35 -0.17
C SER A 350 -4.58 17.83 0.73
N ASP A 351 -5.70 17.15 0.69
CA ASP A 351 -6.90 17.37 1.52
C ASP A 351 -7.05 16.23 2.52
N GLY A 352 -7.65 16.47 3.65
CA GLY A 352 -7.91 15.46 4.67
C GLY A 352 -9.07 14.52 4.29
N GLY A 353 -9.30 13.52 5.14
CA GLY A 353 -10.45 12.60 5.03
C GLY A 353 -10.24 11.47 4.04
N ASN A 354 -9.01 11.19 3.61
CA ASN A 354 -8.68 10.07 2.72
C ASN A 354 -8.21 8.87 3.56
N THR A 355 -8.82 7.70 3.33
CA THR A 355 -8.57 6.49 4.13
C THR A 355 -8.62 5.22 3.26
N TYR A 356 -8.03 4.14 3.77
CA TYR A 356 -8.08 2.80 3.21
C TYR A 356 -7.67 2.73 1.73
N PRO A 357 -6.44 3.13 1.39
CA PRO A 357 -5.95 2.98 0.03
C PRO A 357 -5.79 1.50 -0.33
N SER A 358 -6.08 1.16 -1.58
CA SER A 358 -5.83 -0.15 -2.17
C SER A 358 -5.10 0.04 -3.49
N VAL A 359 -4.02 -0.74 -3.72
CA VAL A 359 -3.15 -0.60 -4.87
C VAL A 359 -3.13 -1.87 -5.73
N ALA A 360 -3.10 -1.69 -7.04
CA ALA A 360 -2.87 -2.75 -8.01
C ALA A 360 -1.70 -2.38 -8.94
N ALA A 361 -0.81 -3.34 -9.22
CA ALA A 361 0.28 -3.11 -10.15
C ALA A 361 -0.24 -2.95 -11.59
N ALA A 362 0.34 -2.03 -12.36
CA ALA A 362 -0.07 -1.70 -13.73
C ALA A 362 1.15 -1.44 -14.62
N GLY A 363 1.72 -2.50 -15.17
CA GLY A 363 3.06 -2.43 -15.77
C GLY A 363 4.09 -2.05 -14.71
N GLU A 364 4.92 -1.06 -14.98
CA GLU A 364 5.87 -0.49 -14.02
C GLU A 364 5.23 0.53 -13.05
N GLY A 365 4.01 0.97 -13.32
CA GLY A 365 3.23 1.88 -12.48
C GLY A 365 2.24 1.14 -11.61
N ALA A 366 1.32 1.89 -10.98
CA ALA A 366 0.25 1.34 -10.17
C ALA A 366 -1.05 2.12 -10.31
N ASP A 367 -2.15 1.43 -10.09
CA ASP A 367 -3.48 2.00 -9.94
C ASP A 367 -3.84 2.02 -8.46
N VAL A 368 -4.33 3.14 -7.95
CA VAL A 368 -4.66 3.32 -6.53
C VAL A 368 -6.09 3.82 -6.40
N ILE A 369 -6.87 3.22 -5.49
CA ILE A 369 -8.17 3.75 -5.07
C ILE A 369 -8.18 3.95 -3.56
N TRP A 370 -9.02 4.86 -3.09
CA TRP A 370 -9.23 5.11 -1.66
C TRP A 370 -10.61 5.70 -1.39
N THR A 371 -11.05 5.65 -0.14
CA THR A 371 -12.23 6.36 0.33
C THR A 371 -11.86 7.80 0.67
N HIS A 372 -12.65 8.76 0.20
CA HIS A 372 -12.56 10.17 0.59
C HIS A 372 -13.86 10.61 1.22
N THR A 373 -13.80 11.14 2.44
CA THR A 373 -14.95 11.64 3.20
C THR A 373 -14.79 13.13 3.46
N ALA A 374 -15.74 13.92 2.98
CA ALA A 374 -15.82 15.35 3.22
C ALA A 374 -17.26 15.74 3.54
N GLN A 375 -17.47 16.58 4.56
CA GLN A 375 -18.80 17.06 4.96
C GLN A 375 -19.84 15.93 5.11
N SER A 376 -19.46 14.81 5.75
CA SER A 376 -20.29 13.60 5.95
C SER A 376 -20.76 12.93 4.65
N ARG A 377 -20.09 13.18 3.54
CA ARG A 377 -20.30 12.47 2.27
C ARG A 377 -19.05 11.73 1.89
N SER A 378 -19.20 10.45 1.57
CA SER A 378 -18.08 9.62 1.15
C SER A 378 -18.16 9.28 -0.33
N SER A 379 -16.99 9.24 -0.94
CA SER A 379 -16.78 8.91 -2.35
C SER A 379 -15.56 8.01 -2.48
N VAL A 380 -15.46 7.29 -3.57
CA VAL A 380 -14.25 6.56 -3.94
C VAL A 380 -13.47 7.37 -4.98
N ARG A 381 -12.17 7.52 -4.77
CA ARG A 381 -11.25 8.24 -5.64
C ARG A 381 -10.25 7.27 -6.27
N TYR A 382 -9.72 7.65 -7.42
CA TYR A 382 -8.73 6.87 -8.15
C TYR A 382 -7.58 7.76 -8.63
N LEU A 383 -6.39 7.16 -8.66
CA LEU A 383 -5.20 7.76 -9.23
C LEU A 383 -4.33 6.70 -9.91
N ARG A 384 -3.74 7.05 -11.05
CA ARG A 384 -2.69 6.25 -11.67
C ARG A 384 -1.31 6.81 -11.36
N LEU A 385 -0.47 5.98 -10.75
CA LEU A 385 0.95 6.25 -10.59
C LEU A 385 1.69 5.84 -11.87
N GLY A 386 2.44 6.78 -12.45
CA GLY A 386 3.24 6.54 -13.65
C GLY A 386 4.43 5.60 -13.37
N SER A 387 5.00 5.05 -14.45
CA SER A 387 6.20 4.20 -14.40
C SER A 387 7.50 4.99 -14.15
N GLY A 388 7.49 6.31 -14.27
CA GLY A 388 8.65 7.18 -14.05
C GLY A 388 8.77 7.65 -12.61
N ALA A 389 9.99 7.84 -12.11
CA ALA A 389 10.23 8.65 -10.92
C ALA A 389 9.52 10.02 -11.12
N PRO A 390 8.97 10.63 -10.05
CA PRO A 390 8.48 11.99 -10.16
C PRO A 390 9.61 12.80 -10.82
N ARG A 391 9.33 13.35 -12.00
CA ARG A 391 10.26 14.27 -12.62
C ARG A 391 10.40 15.42 -11.65
N THR A 392 11.51 15.47 -10.92
CA THR A 392 11.95 16.68 -10.28
C THR A 392 12.05 17.66 -11.43
N VAL A 393 11.09 18.56 -11.55
CA VAL A 393 11.21 19.70 -12.44
C VAL A 393 12.34 20.50 -11.80
N VAL A 394 13.57 20.22 -12.25
CA VAL A 394 14.67 21.13 -11.98
C VAL A 394 14.18 22.43 -12.61
N PRO A 395 13.92 23.49 -11.84
CA PRO A 395 13.51 24.74 -12.43
C PRO A 395 14.60 25.11 -13.42
N LEU A 396 14.26 25.25 -14.68
CA LEU A 396 15.14 25.79 -15.69
C LEU A 396 15.64 27.12 -15.10
N VAL A 397 16.91 27.16 -14.71
CA VAL A 397 17.55 28.39 -14.30
C VAL A 397 17.25 29.41 -15.42
N PRO A 398 16.58 30.55 -15.14
CA PRO A 398 16.28 31.50 -16.18
C PRO A 398 17.54 31.78 -16.97
N ARG A 399 17.46 31.81 -18.29
CA ARG A 399 18.63 32.04 -19.17
C ARG A 399 19.48 33.23 -18.72
N ASP A 400 18.83 34.22 -18.11
CA ASP A 400 19.49 35.44 -17.59
C ASP A 400 20.44 35.18 -16.42
N THR A 401 20.17 34.19 -15.56
CA THR A 401 21.08 33.81 -14.46
C THR A 401 22.26 32.96 -14.96
N ALA A 402 22.09 32.18 -16.03
CA ALA A 402 23.19 31.41 -16.62
C ALA A 402 24.27 32.36 -17.21
N TRP A 403 23.85 33.46 -17.81
CA TRP A 403 24.78 34.51 -18.31
C TRP A 403 25.49 35.24 -17.17
N ALA A 404 24.81 35.53 -16.07
CA ALA A 404 25.42 36.17 -14.91
C ALA A 404 26.53 35.30 -14.28
N VAL A 405 26.30 33.97 -14.15
CA VAL A 405 27.32 33.04 -13.65
C VAL A 405 28.48 32.90 -14.62
N LEU A 406 28.22 32.87 -15.92
CA LEU A 406 29.27 32.79 -16.94
C LEU A 406 30.14 34.06 -16.95
N VAL A 407 29.55 35.25 -16.82
CA VAL A 407 30.27 36.55 -16.75
C VAL A 407 31.15 36.60 -15.50
N VAL A 408 30.66 36.15 -14.33
CA VAL A 408 31.44 36.11 -13.10
C VAL A 408 32.62 35.13 -13.21
N LEU A 409 32.42 33.95 -13.81
CA LEU A 409 33.50 32.99 -14.04
C LEU A 409 34.56 33.52 -15.02
N LEU A 410 34.15 34.17 -16.09
CA LEU A 410 35.05 34.82 -17.04
C LEU A 410 35.84 35.97 -16.41
N ALA A 411 35.21 36.78 -15.57
CA ALA A 411 35.87 37.86 -14.83
C ALA A 411 36.93 37.32 -13.85
N LEU A 412 36.60 36.24 -13.12
CA LEU A 412 37.54 35.59 -12.21
C LEU A 412 38.73 34.93 -12.97
N LEU A 413 38.50 34.31 -14.09
CA LEU A 413 39.58 33.76 -14.95
C LEU A 413 40.49 34.86 -15.52
N THR A 414 39.92 36.00 -15.85
CA THR A 414 40.69 37.15 -16.35
C THR A 414 41.55 37.77 -15.24
N LEU A 415 41.03 37.89 -14.03
CA LEU A 415 41.77 38.39 -12.86
C LEU A 415 42.93 37.43 -12.47
N VAL A 416 42.70 36.15 -12.53
CA VAL A 416 43.77 35.13 -12.29
C VAL A 416 44.87 35.24 -13.34
N ARG A 417 44.52 35.40 -14.63
CA ARG A 417 45.53 35.60 -15.72
C ARG A 417 46.30 36.91 -15.62
N LEU A 418 45.65 37.98 -15.16
CA LEU A 418 46.30 39.28 -14.93
C LEU A 418 47.27 39.21 -13.74
N ARG A 419 46.95 38.49 -12.67
CA ARG A 419 47.85 38.28 -11.54
C ARG A 419 49.06 37.42 -11.92
N SER A 420 48.84 36.36 -12.72
CA SER A 420 49.96 35.50 -13.17
C SER A 420 50.94 36.21 -14.13
N ARG A 421 50.54 37.27 -14.83
CA ARG A 421 51.41 38.07 -15.68
C ARG A 421 52.26 39.08 -14.90
N ARG A 422 51.82 39.53 -13.69
CA ARG A 422 52.56 40.46 -12.84
C ARG A 422 53.68 39.82 -11.99
N SER A 423 53.71 38.50 -11.92
CA SER A 423 54.70 37.73 -11.12
C SER A 423 55.87 37.15 -11.92
N ARG A 424 56.11 37.58 -13.18
CA ARG A 424 57.34 37.22 -13.88
C ARG A 424 58.43 38.22 -13.52
N PRO A 425 59.53 37.79 -12.85
CA PRO A 425 60.69 38.66 -12.63
C PRO A 425 61.35 38.99 -13.99
N LYS A 426 61.70 40.24 -14.18
CA LYS A 426 62.60 40.64 -15.29
C LYS A 426 63.93 40.00 -15.03
N ALA A 427 64.34 39.09 -15.92
CA ALA A 427 65.75 38.67 -16.00
C ALA A 427 66.60 39.80 -16.55
N ALA A 428 67.64 40.15 -15.82
CA ALA A 428 68.73 40.99 -16.24
C ALA A 428 69.77 40.16 -16.97
#